data_1d5186a7542d713e22db2e3b66bb3c1e
#
_entry.id   1d5186a7542d713e22db2e3b66bb3c1e
#
_cell.length_a   1.000
_cell.length_b   1.000
_cell.length_c   1.000
_cell.angle_alpha   90.00
_cell.angle_beta   90.00
_cell.angle_gamma   90.00
#
_symmetry.space_group_name_H-M   'P 1'
#
loop_
_entity.id
_entity.type
_entity.pdbx_description
1 polymer ?
#
loop_
_entity_poly.entity_id
_entity_poly.type
_entity_poly.pdbx_seq_one_letter_code
_entity_poly.pdbx_strand_id
1 'polypeptide(L)'
;MCIRDSFWFALASSDALLYATGLAADLGWDVQLGEPDVSPLQIQGPHSRDVVAALFGDDILSLKYYWFRELELDGIPLVVTRTGWTAEVGYEVYLRDGSRGTDLWERIMEAGKPFDIRPTGPVDIRRVEGGILNWGADMTTEHNPFEVGLERLCNLDGDFDFQGKAALRRIREQGISRKLVGVEIDGPKLEMNFTKWPVTAGDGTVGQVTTALWSPRLERNIGYAWLPIGSASDGTSLSVATPDGERTATVVPMPFVDPGKQIPKSDPAIVR
;
A
#
# COMPACT_ATOMS: atom_id res chain seq x y z
N MET A 1 -11.76 3.97 -7.74
CA MET A 1 -12.56 5.23 -7.64
C MET A 1 -13.69 5.14 -8.67
N CYS A 2 -14.90 5.47 -8.30
CA CYS A 2 -16.06 5.45 -9.20
C CYS A 2 -16.69 6.85 -9.22
N ILE A 3 -16.79 7.43 -10.40
CA ILE A 3 -17.40 8.75 -10.63
C ILE A 3 -18.54 8.54 -11.62
N ARG A 4 -19.78 8.48 -11.13
CA ARG A 4 -20.99 8.24 -11.94
C ARG A 4 -20.89 6.95 -12.77
N ASP A 5 -20.50 7.08 -14.06
CA ASP A 5 -20.36 6.03 -15.06
C ASP A 5 -18.89 5.70 -15.40
N SER A 6 -17.95 6.24 -14.63
CA SER A 6 -16.53 6.07 -14.86
C SER A 6 -15.82 5.48 -13.64
N PHE A 7 -14.81 4.64 -13.89
CA PHE A 7 -14.03 3.96 -12.87
C PHE A 7 -12.54 4.23 -13.11
N TRP A 8 -11.84 4.70 -12.08
CA TRP A 8 -10.41 4.85 -12.11
C TRP A 8 -9.75 3.71 -11.32
N PHE A 9 -8.78 3.10 -11.96
CA PHE A 9 -7.96 2.06 -11.34
C PHE A 9 -6.54 2.58 -11.16
N ALA A 10 -6.06 2.66 -9.92
CA ALA A 10 -4.67 2.91 -9.61
C ALA A 10 -3.98 1.55 -9.43
N LEU A 11 -3.19 1.15 -10.41
CA LEU A 11 -2.60 -0.18 -10.49
C LEU A 11 -1.08 -0.07 -10.49
N ALA A 12 -0.42 -1.11 -9.99
CA ALA A 12 1.03 -1.18 -9.97
C ALA A 12 1.65 -1.58 -11.32
N SER A 13 0.85 -2.03 -12.29
CA SER A 13 1.30 -2.48 -13.60
C SER A 13 0.49 -1.82 -14.71
N SER A 14 1.18 -1.29 -15.73
CA SER A 14 0.59 -0.70 -16.93
C SER A 14 -0.05 -1.73 -17.88
N ASP A 15 0.31 -3.00 -17.79
CA ASP A 15 -0.23 -4.07 -18.65
C ASP A 15 -1.72 -4.31 -18.45
N ALA A 16 -2.29 -3.81 -17.35
CA ALA A 16 -3.71 -3.92 -17.06
C ALA A 16 -4.61 -3.25 -18.10
N LEU A 17 -4.15 -2.19 -18.78
CA LEU A 17 -4.93 -1.54 -19.84
C LEU A 17 -5.13 -2.47 -21.04
N LEU A 18 -4.07 -3.11 -21.53
CA LEU A 18 -4.16 -4.07 -22.65
C LEU A 18 -5.00 -5.29 -22.28
N TYR A 19 -4.80 -5.80 -21.06
CA TYR A 19 -5.59 -6.91 -20.55
C TYR A 19 -7.09 -6.58 -20.48
N ALA A 20 -7.44 -5.44 -19.87
CA ALA A 20 -8.83 -5.00 -19.75
C ALA A 20 -9.47 -4.71 -21.12
N THR A 21 -8.70 -4.15 -22.08
CA THR A 21 -9.16 -3.92 -23.45
C THR A 21 -9.48 -5.23 -24.16
N GLY A 22 -8.60 -6.22 -24.06
CA GLY A 22 -8.82 -7.56 -24.64
C GLY A 22 -10.03 -8.24 -24.03
N LEU A 23 -10.18 -8.17 -22.71
CA LEU A 23 -11.32 -8.77 -22.00
C LEU A 23 -12.66 -8.10 -22.38
N ALA A 24 -12.70 -6.77 -22.44
CA ALA A 24 -13.90 -6.03 -22.83
C ALA A 24 -14.34 -6.35 -24.27
N ALA A 25 -13.37 -6.49 -25.18
CA ALA A 25 -13.63 -6.87 -26.56
C ALA A 25 -14.18 -8.31 -26.66
N ASP A 26 -13.57 -9.27 -25.94
CA ASP A 26 -14.02 -10.68 -25.94
C ASP A 26 -15.43 -10.83 -25.36
N LEU A 27 -15.74 -10.08 -24.31
CA LEU A 27 -17.05 -10.12 -23.65
C LEU A 27 -18.11 -9.22 -24.31
N GLY A 28 -17.74 -8.45 -25.32
CA GLY A 28 -18.65 -7.54 -26.03
C GLY A 28 -19.18 -6.40 -25.16
N TRP A 29 -18.40 -5.91 -24.20
CA TRP A 29 -18.81 -4.80 -23.32
C TRP A 29 -18.71 -3.46 -24.03
N ASP A 30 -19.75 -2.65 -23.89
CA ASP A 30 -19.78 -1.25 -24.37
C ASP A 30 -19.09 -0.34 -23.32
N VAL A 31 -17.76 -0.35 -23.32
CA VAL A 31 -16.92 0.43 -22.44
C VAL A 31 -15.75 1.06 -23.19
N GLN A 32 -15.35 2.25 -22.78
CA GLN A 32 -14.13 2.89 -23.23
C GLN A 32 -13.05 2.75 -22.18
N LEU A 33 -11.88 2.29 -22.58
CA LEU A 33 -10.72 2.10 -21.73
C LEU A 33 -9.59 3.01 -22.23
N GLY A 34 -8.90 3.64 -21.28
CA GLY A 34 -7.80 4.54 -21.63
C GLY A 34 -6.97 4.92 -20.40
N GLU A 35 -5.79 5.43 -20.67
CA GLU A 35 -4.91 6.03 -19.66
C GLU A 35 -5.12 7.54 -19.68
N PRO A 36 -5.67 8.14 -18.62
CA PRO A 36 -5.90 9.58 -18.57
C PRO A 36 -4.60 10.34 -18.29
N ASP A 37 -4.52 11.62 -18.68
CA ASP A 37 -3.49 12.55 -18.22
C ASP A 37 -3.74 12.88 -16.73
N VAL A 38 -3.20 12.06 -15.84
CA VAL A 38 -3.37 12.19 -14.40
C VAL A 38 -2.04 11.94 -13.69
N SER A 39 -1.64 12.91 -12.87
CA SER A 39 -0.41 12.81 -12.06
C SER A 39 -0.74 12.91 -10.57
N PRO A 40 -0.51 11.84 -9.79
CA PRO A 40 -0.76 11.85 -8.35
C PRO A 40 0.37 12.52 -7.57
N LEU A 41 0.00 13.39 -6.63
CA LEU A 41 0.86 13.91 -5.58
C LEU A 41 0.33 13.43 -4.24
N GLN A 42 1.20 13.12 -3.28
CA GLN A 42 0.81 12.68 -1.95
C GLN A 42 1.19 13.74 -0.91
N ILE A 43 0.24 14.13 -0.07
CA ILE A 43 0.45 14.98 1.12
C ILE A 43 0.20 14.08 2.32
N GLN A 44 1.26 13.67 3.01
CA GLN A 44 1.20 12.64 4.04
C GLN A 44 1.81 13.11 5.35
N GLY A 45 1.30 12.59 6.46
CA GLY A 45 1.82 12.86 7.80
C GLY A 45 0.84 13.66 8.68
N PRO A 46 1.20 13.92 9.95
CA PRO A 46 0.27 14.48 10.95
C PRO A 46 -0.31 15.83 10.54
N HIS A 47 0.46 16.68 9.85
CA HIS A 47 0.04 17.99 9.37
C HIS A 47 -0.57 17.99 7.96
N SER A 48 -0.78 16.83 7.33
CA SER A 48 -1.39 16.76 6.01
C SER A 48 -2.78 17.41 5.95
N ARG A 49 -3.53 17.35 7.04
CA ARG A 49 -4.83 18.01 7.18
C ARG A 49 -4.75 19.53 7.16
N ASP A 50 -3.77 20.07 7.87
CA ASP A 50 -3.57 21.51 7.94
C ASP A 50 -3.19 22.06 6.54
N VAL A 51 -2.34 21.33 5.82
CA VAL A 51 -1.94 21.66 4.45
C VAL A 51 -3.12 21.62 3.49
N VAL A 52 -3.93 20.55 3.50
CA VAL A 52 -5.08 20.45 2.58
C VAL A 52 -6.18 21.46 2.94
N ALA A 53 -6.37 21.79 4.23
CA ALA A 53 -7.29 22.85 4.65
C ALA A 53 -6.83 24.22 4.15
N ALA A 54 -5.53 24.50 4.21
CA ALA A 54 -4.96 25.74 3.67
C ALA A 54 -5.13 25.87 2.14
N LEU A 55 -5.12 24.72 1.43
CA LEU A 55 -5.31 24.69 -0.06
C LEU A 55 -6.77 24.77 -0.48
N PHE A 56 -7.64 24.00 0.18
CA PHE A 56 -9.00 23.72 -0.29
C PHE A 56 -10.10 24.23 0.64
N GLY A 57 -9.72 24.82 1.80
CA GLY A 57 -10.64 25.19 2.86
C GLY A 57 -11.02 24.02 3.79
N ASP A 58 -11.61 24.34 4.94
CA ASP A 58 -11.90 23.38 6.01
C ASP A 58 -12.89 22.27 5.59
N ASP A 59 -13.71 22.51 4.57
CA ASP A 59 -14.70 21.53 4.07
C ASP A 59 -14.05 20.23 3.58
N ILE A 60 -12.81 20.28 3.11
CA ILE A 60 -12.04 19.08 2.68
C ILE A 60 -11.82 18.11 3.85
N LEU A 61 -11.78 18.58 5.09
CA LEU A 61 -11.57 17.77 6.28
C LEU A 61 -12.72 16.80 6.56
N SER A 62 -13.90 17.06 5.98
CA SER A 62 -15.06 16.16 6.04
C SER A 62 -14.92 14.91 5.16
N LEU A 63 -13.88 14.86 4.29
CA LEU A 63 -13.64 13.73 3.40
C LEU A 63 -13.26 12.50 4.21
N LYS A 64 -14.05 11.44 4.09
CA LYS A 64 -13.84 10.18 4.83
C LYS A 64 -12.69 9.37 4.24
N TYR A 65 -12.08 8.54 5.07
CA TYR A 65 -11.03 7.60 4.65
C TYR A 65 -11.54 6.68 3.51
N TYR A 66 -10.75 6.56 2.44
CA TYR A 66 -11.08 5.92 1.16
C TYR A 66 -12.18 6.62 0.32
N TRP A 67 -12.53 7.86 0.67
CA TRP A 67 -13.42 8.67 -0.15
C TRP A 67 -12.59 9.64 -1.00
N PHE A 68 -13.24 10.20 -2.02
CA PHE A 68 -12.66 11.21 -2.90
C PHE A 68 -13.65 12.33 -3.18
N ARG A 69 -13.11 13.44 -3.67
CA ARG A 69 -13.88 14.59 -4.14
C ARG A 69 -13.22 15.16 -5.38
N GLU A 70 -14.01 15.54 -6.39
CA GLU A 70 -13.55 16.36 -7.49
C GLU A 70 -13.54 17.81 -7.04
N LEU A 71 -12.44 18.52 -7.32
CA LEU A 71 -12.18 19.89 -6.92
C LEU A 71 -11.50 20.66 -8.03
N GLU A 72 -11.50 21.97 -7.87
CA GLU A 72 -10.71 22.88 -8.68
C GLU A 72 -9.92 23.82 -7.75
N LEU A 73 -8.63 24.00 -7.99
CA LEU A 73 -7.77 24.93 -7.29
C LEU A 73 -7.30 26.01 -8.29
N ASP A 74 -7.92 27.20 -8.27
CA ASP A 74 -7.61 28.30 -9.17
C ASP A 74 -7.54 27.88 -10.65
N GLY A 75 -8.55 27.16 -11.12
CA GLY A 75 -8.64 26.65 -12.47
C GLY A 75 -7.84 25.37 -12.74
N ILE A 76 -7.21 24.78 -11.73
CA ILE A 76 -6.51 23.48 -11.85
C ILE A 76 -7.50 22.37 -11.51
N PRO A 77 -7.87 21.49 -12.44
CA PRO A 77 -8.81 20.40 -12.17
C PRO A 77 -8.13 19.25 -11.41
N LEU A 78 -8.74 18.86 -10.29
CA LEU A 78 -8.17 17.90 -9.36
C LEU A 78 -9.19 16.84 -8.93
N VAL A 79 -8.69 15.69 -8.56
CA VAL A 79 -9.39 14.74 -7.68
C VAL A 79 -8.58 14.58 -6.42
N VAL A 80 -9.19 14.81 -5.27
CA VAL A 80 -8.53 14.64 -3.97
C VAL A 80 -9.13 13.44 -3.27
N THR A 81 -8.28 12.51 -2.86
CA THR A 81 -8.67 11.32 -2.10
C THR A 81 -8.10 11.39 -0.70
N ARG A 82 -8.78 10.77 0.27
CA ARG A 82 -8.21 10.56 1.59
C ARG A 82 -7.61 9.16 1.67
N THR A 83 -6.48 9.01 1.04
CA THR A 83 -5.70 7.78 0.90
C THR A 83 -4.21 8.09 1.00
N GLY A 84 -3.38 7.05 1.03
CA GLY A 84 -1.93 7.18 1.01
C GLY A 84 -1.23 5.84 1.18
N TRP A 85 0.06 5.85 0.96
CA TRP A 85 0.92 4.66 0.99
C TRP A 85 1.91 4.67 2.18
N THR A 86 1.57 5.41 3.24
CA THR A 86 2.45 5.67 4.39
C THR A 86 1.92 5.15 5.72
N ALA A 87 0.67 4.67 5.77
CA ALA A 87 -0.07 4.38 7.00
C ALA A 87 -0.23 5.59 7.95
N GLU A 88 0.05 6.81 7.47
CA GLU A 88 -0.20 8.07 8.16
C GLU A 88 -1.54 8.68 7.72
N VAL A 89 -1.97 9.75 8.40
CA VAL A 89 -3.02 10.61 7.85
C VAL A 89 -2.50 11.20 6.55
N GLY A 90 -3.34 11.14 5.50
CA GLY A 90 -2.87 11.63 4.22
C GLY A 90 -3.94 11.79 3.18
N TYR A 91 -3.55 12.52 2.15
CA TYR A 91 -4.37 12.80 0.98
C TYR A 91 -3.53 12.56 -0.27
N GLU A 92 -4.18 12.09 -1.32
CA GLU A 92 -3.61 12.04 -2.66
C GLU A 92 -4.34 13.02 -3.53
N VAL A 93 -3.58 13.89 -4.20
CA VAL A 93 -4.07 14.93 -5.10
C VAL A 93 -3.74 14.51 -6.52
N TYR A 94 -4.75 14.14 -7.27
CA TYR A 94 -4.63 13.70 -8.66
C TYR A 94 -4.85 14.90 -9.57
N LEU A 95 -3.77 15.38 -10.16
CA LEU A 95 -3.79 16.44 -11.17
C LEU A 95 -4.35 15.89 -12.49
N ARG A 96 -5.35 16.56 -13.07
CA ARG A 96 -6.02 16.15 -14.30
C ARG A 96 -5.60 16.96 -15.53
N ASP A 97 -4.56 17.77 -15.37
CA ASP A 97 -3.94 18.57 -16.44
C ASP A 97 -2.44 18.65 -16.16
N GLY A 98 -1.67 17.78 -16.79
CA GLY A 98 -0.21 17.68 -16.57
C GLY A 98 0.54 18.97 -16.85
N SER A 99 0.00 19.87 -17.69
CA SER A 99 0.62 21.18 -17.96
C SER A 99 0.67 22.10 -16.73
N ARG A 100 -0.16 21.85 -15.72
CA ARG A 100 -0.28 22.62 -14.47
C ARG A 100 0.51 22.02 -13.29
N GLY A 101 1.39 21.05 -13.56
CA GLY A 101 2.12 20.34 -12.51
C GLY A 101 2.98 21.25 -11.64
N THR A 102 3.73 22.17 -12.22
CA THR A 102 4.56 23.14 -11.49
C THR A 102 3.71 24.06 -10.63
N ASP A 103 2.62 24.59 -11.18
CA ASP A 103 1.72 25.48 -10.45
C ASP A 103 1.12 24.80 -9.22
N LEU A 104 0.67 23.55 -9.36
CA LEU A 104 0.13 22.77 -8.25
C LEU A 104 1.20 22.48 -7.18
N TRP A 105 2.39 22.10 -7.61
CA TRP A 105 3.51 21.84 -6.71
C TRP A 105 3.85 23.08 -5.87
N GLU A 106 4.01 24.24 -6.51
CA GLU A 106 4.35 25.50 -5.82
C GLU A 106 3.29 25.89 -4.80
N ARG A 107 1.99 25.72 -5.14
CA ARG A 107 0.88 25.98 -4.21
C ARG A 107 0.89 25.05 -3.00
N ILE A 108 1.14 23.77 -3.21
CA ILE A 108 1.25 22.78 -2.12
C ILE A 108 2.42 23.15 -1.21
N MET A 109 3.59 23.46 -1.79
CA MET A 109 4.76 23.82 -1.01
C MET A 109 4.57 25.12 -0.23
N GLU A 110 3.92 26.13 -0.83
CA GLU A 110 3.61 27.39 -0.14
C GLU A 110 2.64 27.20 1.01
N ALA A 111 1.53 26.49 0.79
CA ALA A 111 0.52 26.17 1.81
C ALA A 111 1.11 25.32 2.96
N GLY A 112 2.09 24.49 2.66
CA GLY A 112 2.74 23.60 3.62
C GLY A 112 3.88 24.24 4.42
N LYS A 113 4.40 25.41 4.02
CA LYS A 113 5.52 26.09 4.73
C LYS A 113 5.30 26.25 6.23
N PRO A 114 4.13 26.71 6.73
CA PRO A 114 3.89 26.85 8.16
C PRO A 114 3.95 25.53 8.94
N PHE A 115 3.84 24.41 8.24
CA PHE A 115 3.77 23.05 8.78
C PHE A 115 5.04 22.22 8.50
N ASP A 116 6.13 22.88 8.08
CA ASP A 116 7.42 22.26 7.75
C ASP A 116 7.30 21.14 6.71
N ILE A 117 6.48 21.36 5.66
CA ILE A 117 6.35 20.41 4.55
C ILE A 117 7.69 20.23 3.85
N ARG A 118 8.02 18.98 3.53
CA ARG A 118 9.26 18.64 2.83
C ARG A 118 9.00 17.65 1.70
N PRO A 119 9.61 17.83 0.53
CA PRO A 119 9.58 16.81 -0.51
C PRO A 119 10.23 15.53 -0.04
N THR A 120 9.61 14.40 -0.36
CA THR A 120 10.19 13.08 -0.15
C THR A 120 9.75 12.15 -1.28
N GLY A 121 10.50 11.09 -1.49
CA GLY A 121 10.08 9.98 -2.37
C GLY A 121 9.27 8.94 -1.61
N PRO A 122 8.87 7.85 -2.26
CA PRO A 122 8.28 6.70 -1.60
C PRO A 122 9.20 6.20 -0.48
N VAL A 123 8.65 6.06 0.74
CA VAL A 123 9.42 5.70 1.92
C VAL A 123 9.03 4.31 2.37
N ASP A 124 9.87 3.31 2.08
CA ASP A 124 9.61 1.91 2.42
C ASP A 124 9.42 1.68 3.91
N ILE A 125 10.11 2.43 4.77
CA ILE A 125 9.95 2.33 6.23
C ILE A 125 8.48 2.47 6.63
N ARG A 126 7.78 3.48 6.12
CA ARG A 126 6.39 3.76 6.50
C ARG A 126 5.44 2.68 6.01
N ARG A 127 5.59 2.24 4.76
CA ARG A 127 4.74 1.17 4.24
C ARG A 127 4.94 -0.13 5.00
N VAL A 128 6.19 -0.49 5.32
CA VAL A 128 6.49 -1.73 6.04
C VAL A 128 5.94 -1.67 7.46
N GLU A 129 6.17 -0.57 8.20
CA GLU A 129 5.56 -0.36 9.52
C GLU A 129 4.03 -0.55 9.49
N GLY A 130 3.38 -0.03 8.46
CA GLY A 130 1.92 -0.09 8.27
C GLY A 130 1.38 -1.36 7.62
N GLY A 131 2.22 -2.35 7.35
CA GLY A 131 1.80 -3.61 6.72
C GLY A 131 1.34 -3.45 5.27
N ILE A 132 1.86 -2.46 4.54
CA ILE A 132 1.52 -2.20 3.14
C ILE A 132 2.52 -2.91 2.24
N LEU A 133 2.00 -3.76 1.36
CA LEU A 133 2.79 -4.58 0.44
C LEU A 133 3.16 -3.81 -0.83
N ASN A 134 4.32 -4.15 -1.39
CA ASN A 134 4.78 -3.61 -2.66
C ASN A 134 4.72 -4.70 -3.74
N TRP A 135 4.04 -4.39 -4.84
CA TRP A 135 4.00 -5.24 -6.02
C TRP A 135 5.41 -5.35 -6.65
N GLY A 136 5.79 -6.56 -7.01
CA GLY A 136 7.12 -6.87 -7.52
C GLY A 136 8.14 -7.22 -6.44
N ALA A 137 8.11 -6.54 -5.29
CA ALA A 137 8.99 -6.84 -4.17
C ALA A 137 8.41 -7.96 -3.28
N ASP A 138 7.22 -7.72 -2.70
CA ASP A 138 6.63 -8.61 -1.71
C ASP A 138 5.68 -9.64 -2.33
N MET A 139 5.02 -9.30 -3.43
CA MET A 139 4.08 -10.17 -4.14
C MET A 139 4.12 -9.95 -5.65
N THR A 140 3.69 -10.95 -6.40
CA THR A 140 3.58 -10.98 -7.86
C THR A 140 2.29 -11.71 -8.28
N THR A 141 2.08 -11.92 -9.57
CA THR A 141 0.99 -12.76 -10.10
C THR A 141 1.04 -14.23 -9.66
N GLU A 142 2.16 -14.69 -9.07
CA GLU A 142 2.31 -16.06 -8.53
C GLU A 142 1.65 -16.25 -7.16
N HIS A 143 1.14 -15.16 -6.58
CA HIS A 143 0.58 -15.16 -5.23
C HIS A 143 -0.90 -14.81 -5.26
N ASN A 144 -1.66 -15.42 -4.36
CA ASN A 144 -3.08 -15.16 -4.23
C ASN A 144 -3.39 -14.31 -2.98
N PRO A 145 -4.57 -13.68 -2.89
CA PRO A 145 -4.93 -12.81 -1.78
C PRO A 145 -4.89 -13.47 -0.39
N PHE A 146 -5.12 -14.78 -0.28
CA PHE A 146 -5.07 -15.49 1.00
C PHE A 146 -3.63 -15.63 1.51
N GLU A 147 -2.69 -15.87 0.60
CA GLU A 147 -1.28 -15.99 0.95
C GLU A 147 -0.69 -14.67 1.47
N VAL A 148 -1.22 -13.53 1.05
CA VAL A 148 -0.74 -12.19 1.43
C VAL A 148 -1.63 -11.48 2.46
N GLY A 149 -2.65 -12.17 3.02
CA GLY A 149 -3.53 -11.60 4.05
C GLY A 149 -4.51 -10.54 3.56
N LEU A 150 -4.87 -10.56 2.26
CA LEU A 150 -5.81 -9.64 1.62
C LEU A 150 -7.16 -10.28 1.29
N GLU A 151 -7.45 -11.48 1.80
CA GLU A 151 -8.69 -12.22 1.56
C GLU A 151 -9.94 -11.42 1.92
N ARG A 152 -9.86 -10.55 2.92
CA ARG A 152 -10.97 -9.67 3.33
C ARG A 152 -11.44 -8.70 2.22
N LEU A 153 -10.61 -8.48 1.20
CA LEU A 153 -10.93 -7.64 0.05
C LEU A 153 -11.64 -8.42 -1.06
N CYS A 154 -11.72 -9.76 -0.95
CA CYS A 154 -12.32 -10.64 -1.92
C CYS A 154 -13.75 -10.99 -1.49
N ASN A 155 -14.78 -10.37 -2.10
CA ASN A 155 -16.16 -10.68 -1.80
C ASN A 155 -16.59 -11.99 -2.50
N LEU A 156 -16.22 -13.13 -1.91
CA LEU A 156 -16.51 -14.45 -2.46
C LEU A 156 -17.95 -14.88 -2.27
N ASP A 157 -18.66 -14.32 -1.31
CA ASP A 157 -20.02 -14.73 -0.92
C ASP A 157 -21.10 -13.79 -1.49
N GLY A 158 -20.70 -12.68 -2.14
CA GLY A 158 -21.61 -11.76 -2.82
C GLY A 158 -22.23 -12.36 -4.08
N ASP A 159 -23.36 -11.78 -4.52
CA ASP A 159 -24.17 -12.28 -5.65
C ASP A 159 -23.53 -12.03 -7.03
N PHE A 160 -22.65 -11.04 -7.15
CA PHE A 160 -21.98 -10.74 -8.41
C PHE A 160 -20.79 -11.67 -8.67
N ASP A 161 -20.58 -11.98 -9.94
CA ASP A 161 -19.42 -12.74 -10.38
C ASP A 161 -18.25 -11.81 -10.75
N PHE A 162 -17.03 -12.34 -10.65
CA PHE A 162 -15.81 -11.66 -11.09
C PHE A 162 -14.75 -12.68 -11.46
N GLN A 163 -13.81 -12.26 -12.29
CA GLN A 163 -12.72 -13.12 -12.73
C GLN A 163 -11.87 -13.60 -11.55
N GLY A 164 -11.66 -14.90 -11.47
CA GLY A 164 -10.93 -15.55 -10.38
C GLY A 164 -11.78 -15.98 -9.18
N LYS A 165 -13.07 -15.57 -9.07
CA LYS A 165 -13.93 -15.92 -7.94
C LYS A 165 -13.99 -17.42 -7.66
N ALA A 166 -14.19 -18.24 -8.71
CA ALA A 166 -14.24 -19.69 -8.58
C ALA A 166 -12.90 -20.29 -8.13
N ALA A 167 -11.77 -19.74 -8.60
CA ALA A 167 -10.44 -20.15 -8.18
C ALA A 167 -10.18 -19.81 -6.71
N LEU A 168 -10.54 -18.59 -6.29
CA LEU A 168 -10.37 -18.14 -4.90
C LEU A 168 -11.27 -18.94 -3.94
N ARG A 169 -12.48 -19.33 -4.34
CA ARG A 169 -13.33 -20.23 -3.54
C ARG A 169 -12.66 -21.58 -3.31
N ARG A 170 -12.07 -22.19 -4.36
CA ARG A 170 -11.31 -23.44 -4.22
C ARG A 170 -10.11 -23.30 -3.28
N ILE A 171 -9.36 -22.18 -3.39
CA ILE A 171 -8.23 -21.92 -2.50
C ILE A 171 -8.71 -21.79 -1.04
N ARG A 172 -9.82 -21.09 -0.81
CA ARG A 172 -10.43 -20.98 0.54
C ARG A 172 -10.78 -22.33 1.13
N GLU A 173 -11.31 -23.23 0.34
CA GLU A 173 -11.69 -24.60 0.76
C GLU A 173 -10.48 -25.51 1.00
N GLN A 174 -9.46 -25.41 0.16
CA GLN A 174 -8.26 -26.27 0.22
C GLN A 174 -7.21 -25.73 1.21
N GLY A 175 -7.27 -24.46 1.55
CA GLY A 175 -6.24 -23.76 2.31
C GLY A 175 -5.04 -23.35 1.46
N ILE A 176 -4.09 -22.68 2.11
CA ILE A 176 -2.83 -22.21 1.50
C ILE A 176 -1.65 -23.02 2.04
N SER A 177 -0.62 -23.19 1.22
CA SER A 177 0.60 -23.91 1.59
C SER A 177 1.71 -23.00 2.11
N ARG A 178 1.65 -21.71 1.80
CA ARG A 178 2.63 -20.68 2.18
C ARG A 178 1.92 -19.38 2.53
N LYS A 179 2.60 -18.50 3.26
CA LYS A 179 2.06 -17.20 3.65
C LYS A 179 3.16 -16.15 3.74
N LEU A 180 2.84 -14.92 3.36
CA LEU A 180 3.65 -13.75 3.67
C LEU A 180 3.36 -13.31 5.11
N VAL A 181 4.39 -13.24 5.92
CA VAL A 181 4.32 -12.89 7.35
C VAL A 181 5.23 -11.72 7.69
N GLY A 182 4.94 -11.05 8.80
CA GLY A 182 5.86 -10.11 9.41
C GLY A 182 6.98 -10.84 10.15
N VAL A 183 8.18 -10.28 10.11
CA VAL A 183 9.32 -10.75 10.89
C VAL A 183 10.03 -9.60 11.58
N GLU A 184 10.46 -9.83 12.82
CA GLU A 184 11.48 -9.04 13.52
C GLU A 184 12.81 -9.76 13.40
N ILE A 185 13.89 -9.03 13.02
CA ILE A 185 15.22 -9.61 12.79
C ILE A 185 16.20 -9.03 13.81
N ASP A 186 16.82 -9.88 14.60
CA ASP A 186 17.76 -9.48 15.65
C ASP A 186 19.05 -8.86 15.08
N GLY A 187 19.77 -8.16 15.95
CA GLY A 187 21.10 -7.63 15.68
C GLY A 187 21.13 -6.14 15.32
N PRO A 188 22.28 -5.66 14.81
CA PRO A 188 22.46 -4.24 14.45
C PRO A 188 21.45 -3.77 13.41
N LYS A 189 21.32 -2.43 13.28
CA LYS A 189 20.48 -1.79 12.26
C LYS A 189 20.77 -2.36 10.87
N LEU A 190 19.71 -2.77 10.19
CA LEU A 190 19.77 -3.22 8.79
C LEU A 190 19.54 -2.04 7.85
N GLU A 191 20.35 -1.97 6.82
CA GLU A 191 19.99 -1.23 5.60
C GLU A 191 18.89 -2.00 4.87
N MET A 192 18.07 -1.28 4.10
CA MET A 192 17.02 -1.92 3.30
C MET A 192 17.63 -2.89 2.30
N ASN A 193 17.09 -4.10 2.24
CA ASN A 193 17.54 -5.10 1.27
C ASN A 193 17.00 -4.82 -0.13
N PHE A 194 17.85 -5.00 -1.13
CA PHE A 194 17.50 -4.94 -2.56
C PHE A 194 17.41 -6.34 -3.19
N THR A 195 17.85 -7.36 -2.47
CA THR A 195 17.78 -8.76 -2.86
C THR A 195 17.07 -9.56 -1.79
N LYS A 196 16.40 -10.63 -2.18
CA LYS A 196 15.73 -11.52 -1.23
C LYS A 196 16.76 -12.31 -0.42
N TRP A 197 16.54 -12.41 0.88
CA TRP A 197 17.42 -13.17 1.77
C TRP A 197 16.81 -14.53 2.11
N PRO A 198 17.58 -15.62 1.99
CA PRO A 198 17.11 -16.95 2.39
C PRO A 198 16.73 -17.01 3.86
N VAL A 199 15.63 -17.72 4.14
CA VAL A 199 15.22 -18.09 5.51
C VAL A 199 15.43 -19.57 5.67
N THR A 200 16.11 -19.97 6.76
CA THR A 200 16.40 -21.36 7.06
C THR A 200 15.74 -21.82 8.37
N ALA A 201 15.37 -23.09 8.42
CA ALA A 201 14.92 -23.78 9.61
C ALA A 201 15.57 -25.16 9.63
N GLY A 202 16.39 -25.45 10.66
CA GLY A 202 17.31 -26.59 10.61
C GLY A 202 18.30 -26.46 9.46
N ASP A 203 18.54 -27.56 8.74
CA ASP A 203 19.54 -27.62 7.66
C ASP A 203 18.99 -27.18 6.28
N GLY A 204 17.76 -26.68 6.19
CA GLY A 204 17.10 -26.38 4.92
C GLY A 204 16.61 -24.94 4.77
N THR A 205 16.70 -24.41 3.53
CA THR A 205 16.02 -23.17 3.16
C THR A 205 14.52 -23.43 3.09
N VAL A 206 13.75 -22.69 3.89
CA VAL A 206 12.29 -22.84 3.98
C VAL A 206 11.54 -21.66 3.39
N GLY A 207 12.20 -20.53 3.14
CA GLY A 207 11.54 -19.33 2.66
C GLY A 207 12.51 -18.22 2.29
N GLN A 208 11.99 -17.00 2.20
CA GLN A 208 12.80 -15.84 1.88
C GLN A 208 12.22 -14.57 2.48
N VAL A 209 13.07 -13.69 2.96
CA VAL A 209 12.74 -12.30 3.29
C VAL A 209 12.67 -11.50 1.99
N THR A 210 11.56 -10.79 1.77
CA THR A 210 11.35 -9.95 0.57
C THR A 210 11.78 -8.52 0.81
N THR A 211 11.40 -7.98 1.98
CA THR A 211 11.74 -6.63 2.41
C THR A 211 12.15 -6.67 3.87
N ALA A 212 13.26 -6.04 4.21
CA ALA A 212 13.70 -5.84 5.58
C ALA A 212 14.41 -4.50 5.72
N LEU A 213 14.23 -3.85 6.86
CA LEU A 213 14.82 -2.55 7.15
C LEU A 213 14.74 -2.24 8.66
N TRP A 214 15.51 -1.26 9.09
CA TRP A 214 15.41 -0.69 10.43
C TRP A 214 14.22 0.26 10.54
N SER A 215 13.33 0.04 11.52
CA SER A 215 12.29 0.98 11.90
C SER A 215 12.78 1.88 13.04
N PRO A 216 12.96 3.19 12.80
CA PRO A 216 13.32 4.12 13.87
C PRO A 216 12.22 4.28 14.92
N ARG A 217 10.95 4.10 14.55
CA ARG A 217 9.78 4.20 15.43
C ARG A 217 9.74 3.05 16.43
N LEU A 218 10.05 1.84 15.98
CA LEU A 218 10.03 0.62 16.78
C LEU A 218 11.39 0.29 17.40
N GLU A 219 12.46 0.94 16.93
CA GLU A 219 13.85 0.63 17.26
C GLU A 219 14.21 -0.83 17.03
N ARG A 220 13.71 -1.40 15.91
CA ARG A 220 13.87 -2.80 15.51
C ARG A 220 14.04 -2.95 14.00
N ASN A 221 14.69 -4.03 13.61
CA ASN A 221 14.64 -4.47 12.21
C ASN A 221 13.36 -5.24 11.98
N ILE A 222 12.56 -4.79 11.03
CA ILE A 222 11.29 -5.39 10.65
C ILE A 222 11.29 -5.72 9.16
N GLY A 223 10.46 -6.67 8.76
CA GLY A 223 10.36 -7.03 7.36
C GLY A 223 9.26 -8.02 7.07
N TYR A 224 9.19 -8.44 5.80
CA TYR A 224 8.26 -9.46 5.31
C TYR A 224 9.02 -10.69 4.85
N ALA A 225 8.47 -11.86 5.15
CA ALA A 225 9.03 -13.13 4.71
C ALA A 225 7.94 -14.06 4.15
N TRP A 226 8.25 -14.73 3.06
CA TRP A 226 7.48 -15.86 2.56
C TRP A 226 7.90 -17.13 3.31
N LEU A 227 6.94 -17.77 3.96
CA LEU A 227 7.16 -19.01 4.71
C LEU A 227 6.12 -20.07 4.37
N PRO A 228 6.45 -21.38 4.47
CA PRO A 228 5.46 -22.44 4.52
C PRO A 228 4.49 -22.22 5.66
N ILE A 229 3.23 -22.59 5.48
CA ILE A 229 2.19 -22.34 6.50
C ILE A 229 2.53 -22.94 7.86
N GLY A 230 3.25 -24.07 7.90
CA GLY A 230 3.71 -24.71 9.14
C GLY A 230 4.77 -23.92 9.92
N SER A 231 5.43 -22.94 9.27
CA SER A 231 6.44 -22.06 9.91
C SER A 231 5.95 -20.61 10.04
N ALA A 232 4.70 -20.33 9.67
CA ALA A 232 4.15 -18.96 9.57
C ALA A 232 3.41 -18.51 10.85
N SER A 233 3.48 -19.26 11.95
CA SER A 233 2.83 -18.90 13.21
C SER A 233 3.63 -17.86 13.98
N ASP A 234 2.93 -16.90 14.59
CA ASP A 234 3.54 -15.89 15.45
C ASP A 234 4.40 -16.55 16.54
N GLY A 235 5.56 -15.97 16.80
CA GLY A 235 6.55 -16.49 17.75
C GLY A 235 7.48 -17.57 17.18
N THR A 236 7.29 -18.03 15.93
CA THR A 236 8.21 -18.98 15.29
C THR A 236 9.57 -18.32 15.10
N SER A 237 10.63 -19.00 15.61
CA SER A 237 12.03 -18.56 15.45
C SER A 237 12.67 -19.22 14.24
N LEU A 238 13.36 -18.44 13.44
CA LEU A 238 13.97 -18.82 12.16
C LEU A 238 15.36 -18.20 12.06
N SER A 239 16.19 -18.67 11.12
CA SER A 239 17.43 -18.02 10.76
C SER A 239 17.31 -17.33 9.40
N VAL A 240 17.85 -16.12 9.27
CA VAL A 240 17.90 -15.35 8.02
C VAL A 240 19.34 -15.12 7.62
N ALA A 241 19.70 -15.53 6.42
CA ALA A 241 21.02 -15.28 5.85
C ALA A 241 21.10 -13.84 5.31
N THR A 242 21.57 -12.90 6.14
CA THR A 242 21.79 -11.51 5.77
C THR A 242 23.20 -11.34 5.17
N PRO A 243 23.49 -10.23 4.48
CA PRO A 243 24.83 -9.95 3.98
C PRO A 243 25.93 -9.96 5.05
N ASP A 244 25.57 -9.62 6.29
CA ASP A 244 26.50 -9.57 7.43
C ASP A 244 26.59 -10.88 8.21
N GLY A 245 25.94 -11.95 7.73
CA GLY A 245 25.89 -13.26 8.37
C GLY A 245 24.48 -13.69 8.76
N GLU A 246 24.37 -14.83 9.40
CA GLU A 246 23.08 -15.33 9.88
C GLU A 246 22.57 -14.53 11.08
N ARG A 247 21.27 -14.27 11.08
CA ARG A 247 20.57 -13.60 12.18
C ARG A 247 19.30 -14.35 12.54
N THR A 248 18.95 -14.32 13.81
CA THR A 248 17.65 -14.82 14.26
C THR A 248 16.54 -13.89 13.79
N ALA A 249 15.44 -14.46 13.32
CA ALA A 249 14.21 -13.76 13.03
C ALA A 249 13.04 -14.43 13.74
N THR A 250 12.11 -13.61 14.21
CA THR A 250 10.87 -14.08 14.85
C THR A 250 9.68 -13.65 14.03
N VAL A 251 8.76 -14.57 13.74
CA VAL A 251 7.48 -14.26 13.08
C VAL A 251 6.62 -13.44 14.05
N VAL A 252 6.10 -12.32 13.57
CA VAL A 252 5.28 -11.39 14.35
C VAL A 252 4.04 -10.94 13.58
N PRO A 253 2.98 -10.48 14.27
CA PRO A 253 1.78 -9.95 13.61
C PRO A 253 2.08 -8.73 12.72
N MET A 254 1.33 -8.60 11.64
CA MET A 254 1.27 -7.39 10.81
C MET A 254 -0.13 -6.74 10.90
N PRO A 255 -0.22 -5.41 10.77
CA PRO A 255 0.85 -4.38 10.69
C PRO A 255 1.70 -4.29 11.96
N PHE A 256 2.96 -3.87 11.83
CA PHE A 256 3.86 -3.68 12.99
C PHE A 256 3.48 -2.45 13.81
N VAL A 257 2.91 -1.43 13.15
CA VAL A 257 2.42 -0.19 13.77
C VAL A 257 0.95 -0.03 13.45
N ASP A 258 0.16 0.39 14.43
CA ASP A 258 -1.28 0.70 14.30
C ASP A 258 -2.10 -0.42 13.62
N PRO A 259 -2.18 -1.62 14.20
CA PRO A 259 -2.93 -2.75 13.62
C PRO A 259 -4.39 -2.43 13.31
N GLY A 260 -5.00 -1.51 14.07
CA GLY A 260 -6.37 -1.06 13.88
C GLY A 260 -6.56 -0.02 12.77
N LYS A 261 -5.45 0.49 12.18
CA LYS A 261 -5.45 1.61 11.24
C LYS A 261 -6.19 2.83 11.79
N GLN A 262 -5.94 3.17 13.06
CA GLN A 262 -6.56 4.32 13.71
C GLN A 262 -5.94 5.63 13.20
N ILE A 263 -4.63 5.66 12.95
CA ILE A 263 -3.93 6.83 12.45
C ILE A 263 -4.51 7.33 11.13
N PRO A 264 -4.54 6.54 10.03
CA PRO A 264 -5.07 7.02 8.75
C PRO A 264 -6.58 7.28 8.78
N LYS A 265 -7.32 6.59 9.64
CA LYS A 265 -8.77 6.78 9.81
C LYS A 265 -9.13 7.92 10.76
N SER A 266 -8.17 8.43 11.54
CA SER A 266 -8.47 9.36 12.63
C SER A 266 -9.30 10.55 12.18
N ASP A 267 -10.30 10.92 12.99
CA ASP A 267 -11.13 12.10 12.78
C ASP A 267 -10.34 13.36 13.20
N PRO A 268 -10.53 14.54 12.54
CA PRO A 268 -9.90 15.79 12.92
C PRO A 268 -9.97 16.16 14.41
N ALA A 269 -11.00 15.69 15.09
CA ALA A 269 -11.19 15.95 16.53
C ALA A 269 -10.28 15.14 17.48
N ILE A 270 -9.57 14.11 16.98
CA ILE A 270 -8.85 13.13 17.83
C ILE A 270 -7.33 13.40 17.86
N VAL A 271 -6.82 14.18 16.92
CA VAL A 271 -5.38 14.47 16.79
C VAL A 271 -5.12 15.93 17.18
N ARG A 272 -5.31 16.25 18.45
CA ARG A 272 -4.80 17.47 19.10
C ARG A 272 -4.00 17.12 20.32
#